data_93e1bce3ee53e3c93aa328f8af53513c
#
_entry.id   93e1bce3ee53e3c93aa328f8af53513c
#
_cell.length_a   1.000
_cell.length_b   1.000
_cell.length_c   1.000
_cell.angle_alpha   90.00
_cell.angle_beta   90.00
_cell.angle_gamma   90.00
#
_symmetry.space_group_name_H-M   'P 1'
#
loop_
_entity.id
_entity.type
_entity.pdbx_description
1 polymer ?
#
loop_
_entity_poly.entity_id
_entity_poly.type
_entity_poly.pdbx_seq_one_letter_code
_entity_poly.pdbx_strand_id
1 'polypeptide(L)'
;EAEDFKERMEKGNEFMTTSCCAAYNELVDKHIPEMKPFRSETRTPMHYTAEFVKNKYPDAVTVFIGPCVAKRKEAQKDEYTDLVMNFEEMGALFVARGIEVANCKDYEFANEASKEGRNFAITGGVAQSVKVALKDFPELFPTCVNGLNPKSVRDLKNWAKYGQCPEGNLVEIMACEGGCVAGSACLNNKRITTKKVSEYANSSKCINDLDSCEAKKETLNK
;
A
#
# COMPACT_ATOMS: atom_id res chain seq x y z
N GLU A 1 -4.74 -7.17 -5.90
CA GLU A 1 -3.38 -7.33 -6.45
C GLU A 1 -3.09 -8.79 -6.82
N ALA A 2 -3.33 -9.77 -5.93
CA ALA A 2 -3.05 -11.18 -6.22
C ALA A 2 -3.89 -11.73 -7.39
N GLU A 3 -5.18 -11.45 -7.40
CA GLU A 3 -6.08 -11.85 -8.47
C GLU A 3 -5.74 -11.16 -9.78
N ASP A 4 -5.51 -9.83 -9.79
CA ASP A 4 -5.10 -9.07 -10.96
C ASP A 4 -3.77 -9.61 -11.54
N PHE A 5 -2.79 -9.90 -10.66
CA PHE A 5 -1.53 -10.50 -11.08
C PHE A 5 -1.76 -11.85 -11.80
N LYS A 6 -2.50 -12.76 -11.18
CA LYS A 6 -2.79 -14.08 -11.74
C LYS A 6 -3.47 -13.97 -13.10
N GLU A 7 -4.52 -13.15 -13.19
CA GLU A 7 -5.28 -12.94 -14.43
C GLU A 7 -4.39 -12.37 -15.55
N ARG A 8 -3.48 -11.45 -15.22
CA ARG A 8 -2.54 -10.87 -16.19
C ARG A 8 -1.53 -11.89 -16.70
N MET A 9 -0.97 -12.72 -15.82
CA MET A 9 -0.04 -13.78 -16.22
C MET A 9 -0.74 -14.81 -17.12
N GLU A 10 -1.97 -15.20 -16.77
CA GLU A 10 -2.80 -16.11 -17.61
C GLU A 10 -3.12 -15.51 -18.98
N LYS A 11 -3.20 -14.19 -19.10
CA LYS A 11 -3.35 -13.46 -20.38
C LYS A 11 -2.05 -13.28 -21.16
N GLY A 12 -0.92 -13.78 -20.64
CA GLY A 12 0.39 -13.72 -21.29
C GLY A 12 1.18 -12.44 -21.06
N ASN A 13 0.85 -11.67 -20.02
CA ASN A 13 1.69 -10.55 -19.62
C ASN A 13 2.98 -11.07 -18.98
N GLU A 14 4.10 -10.44 -19.29
CA GLU A 14 5.41 -10.82 -18.77
C GLU A 14 5.67 -10.30 -17.34
N PHE A 15 5.03 -9.18 -16.96
CA PHE A 15 5.14 -8.60 -15.63
C PHE A 15 3.97 -7.67 -15.29
N MET A 16 3.83 -7.39 -14.00
CA MET A 16 2.92 -6.38 -13.46
C MET A 16 3.61 -5.55 -12.39
N THR A 17 3.34 -4.26 -12.33
CA THR A 17 3.74 -3.39 -11.22
C THR A 17 2.56 -3.15 -10.27
N THR A 18 2.82 -3.06 -8.97
CA THR A 18 1.78 -2.75 -7.99
C THR A 18 1.31 -1.29 -8.10
N SER A 19 0.08 -1.03 -7.67
CA SER A 19 -0.56 0.29 -7.71
C SER A 19 -0.72 0.95 -6.33
N CYS A 20 -0.20 0.35 -5.27
CA CYS A 20 -0.39 0.80 -3.89
C CYS A 20 0.25 2.17 -3.58
N CYS A 21 1.30 2.56 -4.33
CA CYS A 21 2.01 3.83 -4.14
C CYS A 21 1.40 4.97 -4.96
N ALA A 22 0.72 5.91 -4.29
CA ALA A 22 0.10 7.07 -4.94
C ALA A 22 1.08 7.94 -5.74
N ALA A 23 2.32 8.10 -5.26
CA ALA A 23 3.34 8.87 -5.96
C ALA A 23 3.82 8.18 -7.25
N TYR A 24 3.91 6.85 -7.24
CA TYR A 24 4.19 6.08 -8.45
C TYR A 24 3.03 6.19 -9.45
N ASN A 25 1.79 6.10 -9.01
CA ASN A 25 0.64 6.26 -9.88
C ASN A 25 0.64 7.63 -10.58
N GLU A 26 0.91 8.71 -9.85
CA GLU A 26 1.03 10.05 -10.44
C GLU A 26 2.21 10.18 -11.40
N LEU A 27 3.34 9.50 -11.12
CA LEU A 27 4.48 9.43 -12.04
C LEU A 27 4.09 8.74 -13.36
N VAL A 28 3.42 7.60 -13.28
CA VAL A 28 2.93 6.87 -14.46
C VAL A 28 1.97 7.74 -15.26
N ASP A 29 0.99 8.33 -14.59
CA ASP A 29 -0.04 9.10 -15.29
C ASP A 29 0.51 10.33 -16.03
N LYS A 30 1.55 10.97 -15.49
CA LYS A 30 2.06 12.27 -16.00
C LYS A 30 3.33 12.16 -16.82
N HIS A 31 4.23 11.21 -16.51
CA HIS A 31 5.60 11.24 -17.02
C HIS A 31 6.07 9.95 -17.69
N ILE A 32 5.40 8.83 -17.43
CA ILE A 32 5.70 7.53 -18.05
C ILE A 32 4.41 6.78 -18.40
N PRO A 33 3.50 7.37 -19.21
CA PRO A 33 2.21 6.77 -19.52
C PRO A 33 2.32 5.41 -20.20
N GLU A 34 3.44 5.10 -20.80
CA GLU A 34 3.79 3.80 -21.37
C GLU A 34 3.80 2.65 -20.34
N MET A 35 3.92 2.97 -19.04
CA MET A 35 3.81 1.99 -17.95
C MET A 35 2.36 1.63 -17.57
N LYS A 36 1.36 2.38 -18.04
CA LYS A 36 -0.04 2.11 -17.68
C LYS A 36 -0.51 0.68 -17.93
N PRO A 37 -0.17 0.05 -19.08
CA PRO A 37 -0.58 -1.34 -19.34
C PRO A 37 -0.02 -2.35 -18.33
N PHE A 38 1.11 -2.04 -17.71
CA PHE A 38 1.81 -2.93 -16.77
C PHE A 38 1.47 -2.64 -15.31
N ARG A 39 0.85 -1.49 -15.01
CA ARG A 39 0.42 -1.15 -13.66
C ARG A 39 -0.87 -1.88 -13.31
N SER A 40 -0.94 -2.46 -12.12
CA SER A 40 -2.17 -3.03 -11.57
C SER A 40 -3.31 -2.00 -11.58
N GLU A 41 -4.51 -2.47 -11.84
CA GLU A 41 -5.75 -1.68 -11.75
C GLU A 41 -6.35 -1.70 -10.34
N THR A 42 -5.78 -2.51 -9.45
CA THR A 42 -6.19 -2.59 -8.06
C THR A 42 -6.07 -1.22 -7.38
N ARG A 43 -7.11 -0.82 -6.68
CA ARG A 43 -7.10 0.41 -5.89
C ARG A 43 -6.18 0.25 -4.67
N THR A 44 -5.86 1.38 -4.03
CA THR A 44 -4.98 1.37 -2.86
C THR A 44 -5.71 0.93 -1.59
N PRO A 45 -4.99 0.54 -0.53
CA PRO A 45 -5.61 0.24 0.77
C PRO A 45 -6.42 1.41 1.34
N MET A 46 -6.06 2.66 1.04
CA MET A 46 -6.83 3.83 1.44
C MET A 46 -8.25 3.78 0.85
N HIS A 47 -8.34 3.57 -0.47
CA HIS A 47 -9.62 3.47 -1.18
C HIS A 47 -10.51 2.37 -0.58
N TYR A 48 -10.02 1.12 -0.55
CA TYR A 48 -10.82 -0.01 -0.07
C TYR A 48 -11.25 0.12 1.40
N THR A 49 -10.40 0.69 2.25
CA THR A 49 -10.78 0.92 3.64
C THR A 49 -11.86 2.00 3.75
N ALA A 50 -11.73 3.08 2.98
CA ALA A 50 -12.73 4.16 2.96
C ALA A 50 -14.05 3.67 2.36
N GLU A 51 -14.03 2.90 1.27
CA GLU A 51 -15.20 2.24 0.68
C GLU A 51 -15.92 1.35 1.70
N PHE A 52 -15.17 0.47 2.39
CA PHE A 52 -15.73 -0.40 3.43
C PHE A 52 -16.40 0.42 4.54
N VAL A 53 -15.76 1.50 5.00
CA VAL A 53 -16.32 2.36 6.04
C VAL A 53 -17.61 3.05 5.55
N LYS A 54 -17.61 3.62 4.33
CA LYS A 54 -18.79 4.29 3.76
C LYS A 54 -19.96 3.33 3.53
N ASN A 55 -19.66 2.10 3.09
CA ASN A 55 -20.69 1.07 2.91
C ASN A 55 -21.34 0.67 4.25
N LYS A 56 -20.54 0.60 5.32
CA LYS A 56 -21.04 0.25 6.67
C LYS A 56 -21.65 1.44 7.41
N TYR A 57 -21.12 2.64 7.18
CA TYR A 57 -21.52 3.88 7.84
C TYR A 57 -21.63 5.00 6.79
N PRO A 58 -22.76 5.11 6.06
CA PRO A 58 -22.88 6.03 4.91
C PRO A 58 -22.62 7.50 5.24
N ASP A 59 -22.95 7.93 6.46
CA ASP A 59 -22.79 9.31 6.91
C ASP A 59 -21.40 9.57 7.54
N ALA A 60 -20.51 8.59 7.58
CA ALA A 60 -19.19 8.74 8.18
C ALA A 60 -18.30 9.66 7.32
N VAL A 61 -17.52 10.52 7.98
CA VAL A 61 -16.42 11.26 7.34
C VAL A 61 -15.16 10.41 7.43
N THR A 62 -14.61 10.04 6.29
CA THR A 62 -13.39 9.24 6.20
C THR A 62 -12.16 10.13 6.16
N VAL A 63 -11.23 9.89 7.07
CA VAL A 63 -9.97 10.63 7.16
C VAL A 63 -8.80 9.67 7.09
N PHE A 64 -8.04 9.74 5.99
CA PHE A 64 -6.78 8.99 5.91
C PHE A 64 -5.68 9.72 6.66
N ILE A 65 -5.03 9.04 7.61
CA ILE A 65 -3.89 9.57 8.36
C ILE A 65 -2.65 8.77 7.99
N GLY A 66 -1.61 9.44 7.48
CA GLY A 66 -0.39 8.74 7.07
C GLY A 66 0.76 9.65 6.66
N PRO A 67 1.94 9.08 6.38
CA PRO A 67 3.16 9.86 6.13
C PRO A 67 3.30 10.38 4.68
N CYS A 68 2.26 10.27 3.86
CA CYS A 68 2.37 10.44 2.41
C CYS A 68 1.58 11.65 1.90
N VAL A 69 2.27 12.66 1.36
CA VAL A 69 1.61 13.84 0.77
C VAL A 69 0.92 13.53 -0.57
N ALA A 70 1.37 12.50 -1.31
CA ALA A 70 0.73 12.11 -2.57
C ALA A 70 -0.68 11.52 -2.37
N LYS A 71 -0.99 11.01 -1.18
CA LYS A 71 -2.33 10.54 -0.81
C LYS A 71 -3.40 11.65 -0.88
N ARG A 72 -3.01 12.92 -0.72
CA ARG A 72 -3.92 14.06 -0.94
C ARG A 72 -4.40 14.14 -2.38
N LYS A 73 -3.51 13.89 -3.35
CA LYS A 73 -3.89 13.88 -4.76
C LYS A 73 -4.74 12.69 -5.13
N GLU A 74 -4.45 11.54 -4.52
CA GLU A 74 -5.27 10.35 -4.68
C GLU A 74 -6.69 10.59 -4.13
N ALA A 75 -6.83 11.10 -2.91
CA ALA A 75 -8.13 11.40 -2.30
C ALA A 75 -8.97 12.40 -3.10
N GLN A 76 -8.33 13.37 -3.80
CA GLN A 76 -9.06 14.29 -4.69
C GLN A 76 -9.74 13.58 -5.87
N LYS A 77 -9.29 12.37 -6.22
CA LYS A 77 -9.83 11.54 -7.30
C LYS A 77 -10.66 10.36 -6.77
N ASP A 78 -10.66 10.18 -5.46
CA ASP A 78 -11.33 9.07 -4.78
C ASP A 78 -12.70 9.50 -4.26
N GLU A 79 -13.70 8.66 -4.48
CA GLU A 79 -15.09 8.96 -4.10
C GLU A 79 -15.41 8.66 -2.63
N TYR A 80 -14.54 7.87 -1.96
CA TYR A 80 -14.79 7.39 -0.60
C TYR A 80 -13.95 8.08 0.46
N THR A 81 -12.80 8.68 0.08
CA THR A 81 -11.89 9.33 1.02
C THR A 81 -12.17 10.82 1.07
N ASP A 82 -12.75 11.31 2.17
CA ASP A 82 -13.11 12.73 2.31
C ASP A 82 -11.90 13.63 2.57
N LEU A 83 -11.01 13.20 3.48
CA LEU A 83 -9.88 14.00 3.94
C LEU A 83 -8.60 13.19 4.06
N VAL A 84 -7.47 13.87 3.91
CA VAL A 84 -6.13 13.32 4.17
C VAL A 84 -5.38 14.23 5.11
N MET A 85 -4.87 13.66 6.19
CA MET A 85 -4.01 14.32 7.18
C MET A 85 -2.68 13.59 7.25
N ASN A 86 -1.59 14.32 7.24
CA ASN A 86 -0.28 13.71 7.45
C ASN A 86 0.10 13.62 8.93
N PHE A 87 1.19 12.94 9.26
CA PHE A 87 1.60 12.77 10.65
C PHE A 87 2.04 14.07 11.31
N GLU A 88 2.61 15.02 10.56
CA GLU A 88 2.96 16.35 11.08
C GLU A 88 1.70 17.13 11.49
N GLU A 89 0.68 17.11 10.63
CA GLU A 89 -0.61 17.75 10.91
C GLU A 89 -1.33 17.10 12.09
N MET A 90 -1.28 15.76 12.17
CA MET A 90 -1.85 15.02 13.29
C MET A 90 -1.11 15.35 14.60
N GLY A 91 0.23 15.44 14.56
CA GLY A 91 1.04 15.89 15.69
C GLY A 91 0.69 17.30 16.13
N ALA A 92 0.54 18.23 15.20
CA ALA A 92 0.11 19.59 15.48
C ALA A 92 -1.29 19.66 16.12
N LEU A 93 -2.22 18.80 15.65
CA LEU A 93 -3.55 18.68 16.24
C LEU A 93 -3.49 18.20 17.70
N PHE A 94 -2.65 17.20 17.98
CA PHE A 94 -2.47 16.69 19.35
C PHE A 94 -1.94 17.79 20.28
N VAL A 95 -0.92 18.53 19.82
CA VAL A 95 -0.38 19.68 20.59
C VAL A 95 -1.46 20.73 20.83
N ALA A 96 -2.20 21.13 19.79
CA ALA A 96 -3.26 22.13 19.89
C ALA A 96 -4.40 21.71 20.84
N ARG A 97 -4.63 20.42 21.01
CA ARG A 97 -5.63 19.85 21.91
C ARG A 97 -5.10 19.46 23.29
N GLY A 98 -3.81 19.68 23.55
CA GLY A 98 -3.18 19.28 24.82
C GLY A 98 -3.15 17.75 25.02
N ILE A 99 -3.15 16.97 23.93
CA ILE A 99 -3.11 15.51 23.98
C ILE A 99 -1.66 15.06 24.03
N GLU A 100 -1.26 14.46 25.15
CA GLU A 100 0.03 13.77 25.31
C GLU A 100 -0.15 12.28 24.99
N VAL A 101 0.30 11.85 23.81
CA VAL A 101 0.10 10.48 23.30
C VAL A 101 0.67 9.42 24.24
N ALA A 102 1.81 9.72 24.90
CA ALA A 102 2.44 8.79 25.84
C ALA A 102 1.58 8.49 27.07
N ASN A 103 0.62 9.37 27.40
CA ASN A 103 -0.30 9.21 28.52
C ASN A 103 -1.66 8.62 28.12
N CYS A 104 -1.88 8.35 26.82
CA CYS A 104 -3.10 7.72 26.36
C CYS A 104 -3.10 6.23 26.69
N LYS A 105 -4.28 5.70 26.97
CA LYS A 105 -4.46 4.25 27.14
C LYS A 105 -4.45 3.57 25.76
N ASP A 106 -3.94 2.35 25.73
CA ASP A 106 -4.05 1.51 24.55
C ASP A 106 -5.52 1.23 24.23
N TYR A 107 -5.81 1.14 22.92
CA TYR A 107 -7.12 0.77 22.42
C TYR A 107 -7.05 -0.59 21.72
N GLU A 108 -7.87 -1.51 22.16
CA GLU A 108 -8.01 -2.82 21.52
C GLU A 108 -9.02 -2.74 20.39
N PHE A 109 -8.58 -3.08 19.19
CA PHE A 109 -9.47 -3.18 18.03
C PHE A 109 -10.23 -4.49 18.05
N ALA A 110 -11.52 -4.46 17.70
CA ALA A 110 -12.36 -5.65 17.59
C ALA A 110 -11.87 -6.64 16.52
N ASN A 111 -11.22 -6.12 15.47
CA ASN A 111 -10.66 -6.90 14.38
C ASN A 111 -9.16 -6.62 14.27
N GLU A 112 -8.36 -7.68 14.25
CA GLU A 112 -6.92 -7.56 14.04
C GLU A 112 -6.57 -7.53 12.55
N ALA A 113 -5.66 -6.61 12.17
CA ALA A 113 -5.03 -6.67 10.86
C ALA A 113 -4.02 -7.82 10.80
N SER A 114 -3.88 -8.45 9.63
CA SER A 114 -2.88 -9.49 9.43
C SER A 114 -1.45 -8.95 9.52
N LYS A 115 -0.50 -9.84 9.78
CA LYS A 115 0.93 -9.56 9.72
C LYS A 115 1.31 -8.95 8.36
N GLU A 116 0.80 -9.51 7.27
CA GLU A 116 1.06 -9.06 5.91
C GLU A 116 0.51 -7.63 5.71
N GLY A 117 -0.73 -7.37 6.12
CA GLY A 117 -1.34 -6.05 6.00
C GLY A 117 -0.59 -4.97 6.78
N ARG A 118 -0.13 -5.28 8.00
CA ARG A 118 0.70 -4.36 8.81
C ARG A 118 2.07 -4.06 8.19
N ASN A 119 2.61 -4.98 7.37
CA ASN A 119 3.89 -4.80 6.69
C ASN A 119 3.81 -3.96 5.40
N PHE A 120 2.63 -3.58 4.90
CA PHE A 120 2.49 -2.79 3.67
C PHE A 120 3.26 -1.48 3.67
N ALA A 121 3.51 -0.92 4.84
CA ALA A 121 4.26 0.32 4.98
C ALA A 121 5.77 0.20 4.73
N ILE A 122 6.30 -1.03 4.65
CA ILE A 122 7.72 -1.32 4.41
C ILE A 122 7.87 -1.83 2.98
N THR A 123 8.92 -1.39 2.25
CA THR A 123 9.22 -1.90 0.91
C THR A 123 9.34 -3.41 0.93
N GLY A 124 8.67 -4.08 0.00
CA GLY A 124 8.57 -5.53 -0.09
C GLY A 124 7.33 -6.12 0.60
N GLY A 125 6.63 -5.33 1.42
CA GLY A 125 5.48 -5.80 2.19
C GLY A 125 4.29 -6.19 1.33
N VAL A 126 4.00 -5.42 0.27
CA VAL A 126 2.91 -5.72 -0.65
C VAL A 126 3.25 -6.94 -1.50
N ALA A 127 4.46 -6.98 -2.07
CA ALA A 127 4.92 -8.13 -2.86
C ALA A 127 4.93 -9.43 -2.03
N GLN A 128 5.35 -9.35 -0.76
CA GLN A 128 5.31 -10.49 0.16
C GLN A 128 3.87 -10.92 0.46
N SER A 129 2.93 -9.99 0.60
CA SER A 129 1.52 -10.31 0.83
C SER A 129 0.89 -11.02 -0.36
N VAL A 130 1.19 -10.56 -1.58
CA VAL A 130 0.77 -11.24 -2.81
C VAL A 130 1.37 -12.66 -2.87
N LYS A 131 2.65 -12.82 -2.51
CA LYS A 131 3.30 -14.12 -2.45
C LYS A 131 2.63 -15.08 -1.45
N VAL A 132 2.21 -14.58 -0.30
CA VAL A 132 1.48 -15.40 0.69
C VAL A 132 0.09 -15.77 0.17
N ALA A 133 -0.60 -14.84 -0.50
CA ALA A 133 -1.91 -15.10 -1.09
C ALA A 133 -1.86 -16.10 -2.26
N LEU A 134 -0.78 -16.08 -3.02
CA LEU A 134 -0.53 -16.95 -4.20
C LEU A 134 0.50 -18.03 -3.93
N LYS A 135 0.52 -18.60 -2.72
CA LYS A 135 1.52 -19.61 -2.29
C LYS A 135 1.62 -20.82 -3.24
N ASP A 136 0.53 -21.15 -3.92
CA ASP A 136 0.44 -22.29 -4.84
C ASP A 136 0.65 -21.88 -6.33
N PHE A 137 1.09 -20.65 -6.59
CA PHE A 137 1.40 -20.14 -7.93
C PHE A 137 2.92 -20.14 -8.16
N PRO A 138 3.47 -21.16 -8.84
CA PRO A 138 4.92 -21.37 -8.92
C PRO A 138 5.67 -20.33 -9.76
N GLU A 139 4.98 -19.61 -10.62
CA GLU A 139 5.56 -18.66 -11.56
C GLU A 139 5.62 -17.22 -11.00
N LEU A 140 5.50 -17.04 -9.70
CA LEU A 140 5.57 -15.74 -9.05
C LEU A 140 7.00 -15.41 -8.62
N PHE A 141 7.60 -14.41 -9.26
CA PHE A 141 8.94 -13.88 -8.97
C PHE A 141 8.84 -12.42 -8.53
N PRO A 142 8.60 -12.16 -7.22
CA PRO A 142 8.43 -10.79 -6.74
C PRO A 142 9.78 -10.06 -6.64
N THR A 143 9.77 -8.78 -7.04
CA THR A 143 10.88 -7.85 -6.87
C THR A 143 10.38 -6.47 -6.43
N CYS A 144 11.30 -5.56 -6.08
CA CYS A 144 10.95 -4.24 -5.56
C CYS A 144 11.81 -3.13 -6.15
N VAL A 145 11.17 -2.04 -6.57
CA VAL A 145 11.82 -0.75 -6.77
C VAL A 145 11.72 0.04 -5.46
N ASN A 146 12.84 0.15 -4.76
CA ASN A 146 12.93 0.79 -3.46
C ASN A 146 13.44 2.23 -3.59
N GLY A 147 12.53 3.15 -3.82
CA GLY A 147 12.81 4.56 -4.07
C GLY A 147 12.84 4.93 -5.56
N LEU A 148 12.10 5.97 -5.91
CA LEU A 148 12.11 6.53 -7.26
C LEU A 148 13.24 7.54 -7.39
N ASN A 149 14.21 7.22 -8.24
CA ASN A 149 15.35 8.05 -8.60
C ASN A 149 15.56 8.03 -10.12
N PRO A 150 16.47 8.84 -10.69
CA PRO A 150 16.68 8.87 -12.14
C PRO A 150 17.02 7.52 -12.78
N LYS A 151 17.67 6.61 -12.03
CA LYS A 151 17.97 5.26 -12.53
C LYS A 151 16.69 4.44 -12.58
N SER A 152 15.95 4.34 -11.48
CA SER A 152 14.72 3.54 -11.44
C SER A 152 13.67 4.03 -12.45
N VAL A 153 13.55 5.35 -12.67
CA VAL A 153 12.66 5.90 -13.71
C VAL A 153 13.10 5.48 -15.12
N ARG A 154 14.41 5.43 -15.41
CA ARG A 154 14.91 4.91 -16.71
C ARG A 154 14.63 3.42 -16.86
N ASP A 155 14.82 2.65 -15.80
CA ASP A 155 14.58 1.22 -15.79
C ASP A 155 13.09 0.96 -16.09
N LEU A 156 12.16 1.67 -15.43
CA LEU A 156 10.73 1.59 -15.70
C LEU A 156 10.38 1.90 -17.17
N LYS A 157 10.95 2.96 -17.75
CA LYS A 157 10.74 3.28 -19.17
C LYS A 157 11.26 2.17 -20.10
N ASN A 158 12.40 1.57 -19.77
CA ASN A 158 12.94 0.46 -20.53
C ASN A 158 12.04 -0.78 -20.42
N TRP A 159 11.56 -1.11 -19.21
CA TRP A 159 10.65 -2.24 -19.02
C TRP A 159 9.35 -2.05 -19.80
N ALA A 160 8.76 -0.86 -19.78
CA ALA A 160 7.59 -0.55 -20.59
C ALA A 160 7.86 -0.70 -22.09
N LYS A 161 9.02 -0.22 -22.55
CA LYS A 161 9.41 -0.30 -23.95
C LYS A 161 9.60 -1.73 -24.44
N TYR A 162 10.19 -2.59 -23.63
CA TYR A 162 10.48 -3.99 -23.99
C TYR A 162 9.41 -4.97 -23.52
N GLY A 163 8.42 -4.52 -22.76
CA GLY A 163 7.32 -5.36 -22.25
C GLY A 163 7.74 -6.37 -21.20
N GLN A 164 8.91 -6.21 -20.58
CA GLN A 164 9.45 -7.16 -19.60
C GLN A 164 10.28 -6.48 -18.50
N CYS A 165 10.28 -7.09 -17.32
CA CYS A 165 11.16 -6.72 -16.22
C CYS A 165 12.14 -7.89 -15.97
N PRO A 166 13.47 -7.68 -16.11
CA PRO A 166 14.47 -8.74 -15.96
C PRO A 166 14.64 -9.21 -14.51
N GLU A 167 14.13 -8.45 -13.54
CA GLU A 167 14.32 -8.70 -12.11
C GLU A 167 13.18 -9.52 -11.48
N GLY A 168 12.04 -9.65 -12.19
CA GLY A 168 10.88 -10.38 -11.71
C GLY A 168 9.61 -10.02 -12.46
N ASN A 169 8.53 -10.72 -12.17
CA ASN A 169 7.24 -10.50 -12.85
C ASN A 169 6.17 -9.81 -11.98
N LEU A 170 6.34 -9.77 -10.67
CA LEU A 170 5.58 -8.89 -9.78
C LEU A 170 6.51 -7.84 -9.20
N VAL A 171 6.34 -6.59 -9.60
CA VAL A 171 7.25 -5.49 -9.22
C VAL A 171 6.54 -4.55 -8.26
N GLU A 172 6.87 -4.62 -6.98
CA GLU A 172 6.43 -3.60 -6.04
C GLU A 172 7.20 -2.31 -6.24
N ILE A 173 6.51 -1.18 -6.38
CA ILE A 173 7.15 0.12 -6.56
C ILE A 173 6.81 1.05 -5.42
N MET A 174 7.83 1.44 -4.65
CA MET A 174 7.75 2.45 -3.61
C MET A 174 8.54 3.69 -3.99
N ALA A 175 7.87 4.84 -4.00
CA ALA A 175 8.54 6.12 -4.31
C ALA A 175 9.54 6.54 -3.22
N CYS A 176 9.25 6.24 -1.97
CA CYS A 176 10.12 6.52 -0.83
C CYS A 176 11.06 5.34 -0.57
N GLU A 177 12.35 5.61 -0.43
CA GLU A 177 13.34 4.58 -0.09
C GLU A 177 13.12 4.02 1.31
N GLY A 178 12.71 2.74 1.39
CA GLY A 178 12.29 2.05 2.60
C GLY A 178 10.78 1.87 2.73
N GLY A 179 10.00 2.43 1.80
CA GLY A 179 8.54 2.39 1.81
C GLY A 179 7.90 3.57 2.53
N CYS A 180 6.64 3.43 2.90
CA CYS A 180 5.86 4.48 3.56
C CYS A 180 6.41 4.87 4.93
N VAL A 181 7.13 3.97 5.61
CA VAL A 181 7.84 4.26 6.88
C VAL A 181 8.90 5.35 6.76
N ALA A 182 9.30 5.69 5.53
CA ALA A 182 10.21 6.78 5.19
C ALA A 182 9.52 7.86 4.34
N GLY A 183 8.20 7.94 4.41
CA GLY A 183 7.40 8.94 3.71
C GLY A 183 7.77 10.37 4.08
N SER A 184 7.44 11.32 3.19
CA SER A 184 7.84 12.74 3.30
C SER A 184 7.37 13.45 4.58
N ALA A 185 6.33 12.94 5.24
CA ALA A 185 5.79 13.47 6.48
C ALA A 185 5.92 12.50 7.67
N CYS A 186 6.91 11.61 7.62
CA CYS A 186 7.30 10.81 8.78
C CYS A 186 8.03 11.68 9.81
N LEU A 187 7.67 11.54 11.09
CA LEU A 187 8.24 12.29 12.22
C LEU A 187 9.45 11.60 12.84
N ASN A 188 9.78 10.39 12.44
CA ASN A 188 10.82 9.59 13.08
C ASN A 188 11.85 9.07 12.07
N ASN A 189 12.99 8.61 12.58
CA ASN A 189 14.04 8.00 11.79
C ASN A 189 13.57 6.70 11.12
N LYS A 190 13.84 6.54 9.83
CA LYS A 190 13.46 5.39 9.00
C LYS A 190 13.81 4.05 9.66
N ARG A 191 15.02 3.89 10.21
CA ARG A 191 15.45 2.62 10.81
C ARG A 191 14.62 2.26 12.05
N ILE A 192 14.32 3.26 12.88
CA ILE A 192 13.51 3.09 14.09
C ILE A 192 12.07 2.73 13.68
N THR A 193 11.51 3.45 12.72
CA THR A 193 10.13 3.23 12.26
C THR A 193 9.99 1.86 11.61
N THR A 194 10.92 1.47 10.73
CA THR A 194 10.91 0.13 10.11
C THR A 194 10.93 -0.97 11.18
N LYS A 195 11.82 -0.86 12.18
CA LYS A 195 11.89 -1.84 13.27
C LYS A 195 10.57 -1.93 14.03
N LYS A 196 10.00 -0.79 14.45
CA LYS A 196 8.74 -0.76 15.20
C LYS A 196 7.56 -1.30 14.41
N VAL A 197 7.44 -0.95 13.12
CA VAL A 197 6.39 -1.48 12.24
C VAL A 197 6.56 -2.99 12.06
N SER A 198 7.79 -3.49 11.88
CA SER A 198 8.05 -4.93 11.80
C SER A 198 7.70 -5.67 13.09
N GLU A 199 8.05 -5.12 14.25
CA GLU A 199 7.68 -5.67 15.55
C GLU A 199 6.16 -5.72 15.72
N TYR A 200 5.47 -4.64 15.37
CA TYR A 200 4.01 -4.56 15.40
C TYR A 200 3.35 -5.55 14.42
N ALA A 201 3.89 -5.70 13.21
CA ALA A 201 3.41 -6.70 12.26
C ALA A 201 3.62 -8.13 12.79
N ASN A 202 4.78 -8.41 13.38
CA ASN A 202 5.08 -9.74 13.93
C ASN A 202 4.24 -10.12 15.17
N SER A 203 3.57 -9.17 15.81
CA SER A 203 2.61 -9.46 16.89
C SER A 203 1.26 -9.94 16.38
N SER A 204 1.01 -9.91 15.07
CA SER A 204 -0.23 -10.36 14.44
C SER A 204 -0.12 -11.73 13.81
N LYS A 205 -1.27 -12.40 13.65
CA LYS A 205 -1.38 -13.65 12.89
C LYS A 205 -1.15 -13.41 11.40
N CYS A 206 -0.71 -14.43 10.69
CA CYS A 206 -0.69 -14.43 9.23
C CYS A 206 -2.11 -14.43 8.65
N ILE A 207 -2.28 -13.89 7.45
CA ILE A 207 -3.59 -13.79 6.80
C ILE A 207 -4.26 -15.16 6.63
N ASN A 208 -3.47 -16.22 6.45
CA ASN A 208 -3.99 -17.58 6.32
C ASN A 208 -4.47 -18.18 7.65
N ASP A 209 -4.03 -17.63 8.78
CA ASP A 209 -4.37 -18.07 10.14
C ASP A 209 -5.52 -17.24 10.76
N LEU A 210 -6.01 -16.25 10.04
CA LEU A 210 -7.17 -15.46 10.45
C LEU A 210 -8.45 -16.20 10.06
N ASP A 211 -9.04 -16.89 11.00
CA ASP A 211 -10.24 -17.75 10.86
C ASP A 211 -11.53 -16.99 10.55
N SER A 212 -11.62 -15.96 9.99
CA SER A 212 -12.79 -15.16 9.61
C SER A 212 -12.52 -13.66 9.63
N CYS A 213 -11.93 -13.17 8.62
CA CYS A 213 -12.16 -11.78 8.31
C CYS A 213 -13.55 -11.70 7.66
N GLU A 214 -14.52 -11.06 8.30
CA GLU A 214 -15.85 -10.79 7.69
C GLU A 214 -15.67 -10.14 6.31
N ALA A 215 -14.58 -9.38 6.10
CA ALA A 215 -14.17 -8.84 4.82
C ALA A 215 -13.89 -9.91 3.75
N LYS A 216 -13.41 -11.13 4.11
CA LYS A 216 -13.25 -12.22 3.14
C LYS A 216 -14.59 -12.76 2.61
N LYS A 217 -15.65 -12.67 3.40
CA LYS A 217 -16.99 -13.15 2.97
C LYS A 217 -17.73 -12.13 2.12
N GLU A 218 -17.48 -10.84 2.31
CA GLU A 218 -18.16 -9.78 1.58
C GLU A 218 -17.51 -9.47 0.23
N THR A 219 -16.18 -9.65 0.08
CA THR A 219 -15.46 -9.44 -1.18
C THR A 219 -15.57 -10.60 -2.17
N LEU A 220 -15.87 -11.82 -1.71
CA LEU A 220 -16.05 -13.01 -2.58
C LEU A 220 -17.48 -13.18 -3.12
N ASN A 221 -18.41 -12.32 -2.71
CA ASN A 221 -19.81 -12.36 -3.13
C ASN A 221 -20.23 -11.16 -3.99
N LYS A 222 -19.30 -10.43 -4.55
CA LYS A 222 -19.51 -9.42 -5.60
C LYS A 222 -18.64 -9.77 -6.80
#